data_c51502f5e46a01108b436971b4d6d424
#
_entry.id   c51502f5e46a01108b436971b4d6d424
#
_cell.length_a   1.000
_cell.length_b   1.000
_cell.length_c   1.000
_cell.angle_alpha   90.00
_cell.angle_beta   90.00
_cell.angle_gamma   90.00
#
_symmetry.space_group_name_H-M   'P 1'
#
loop_
_entity.id
_entity.type
_entity.pdbx_description
1 polymer ?
#
loop_
_entity_poly.entity_id
_entity_poly.type
_entity_poly.pdbx_seq_one_letter_code
_entity_poly.pdbx_strand_id
1 'polypeptide(L)'
;KGDSYYLQDESCRVVELYLAEDGVGLTDTWPTGDGRVLKVEFFVEWATDVTQGIPAGTYKVVARDEESKGIPREFLKPGGIASGYPNVFTYPQGTWYEKISNGTMKEYARIDGGTMTVARDGDKHTLTIDFIDCDKAHPHHVRTTYSQDTPINVFGSHP
;
A
#
# COMPACT_ATOMS: atom_id res chain seq x y z
N LYS A 1 22.64 2.82 -0.23
CA LYS A 1 22.11 3.28 1.08
C LYS A 1 20.83 4.02 0.76
N GLY A 2 19.72 3.30 0.67
CA GLY A 2 18.42 3.91 0.68
C GLY A 2 18.11 4.30 2.12
N ASP A 3 17.97 5.57 2.39
CA ASP A 3 17.43 6.01 3.67
C ASP A 3 16.02 5.47 3.74
N SER A 4 15.81 4.47 4.59
CA SER A 4 14.49 3.95 4.88
C SER A 4 13.67 5.11 5.44
N TYR A 5 12.65 5.53 4.72
CA TYR A 5 11.71 6.57 5.14
C TYR A 5 10.97 6.21 6.43
N TYR A 6 10.99 4.95 6.76
CA TYR A 6 10.47 4.41 8.00
C TYR A 6 11.66 4.00 8.84
N LEU A 7 11.77 4.55 10.04
CA LEU A 7 12.70 4.05 11.04
C LEU A 7 12.29 2.61 11.36
N GLN A 8 12.83 1.67 10.60
CA GLN A 8 12.62 0.26 10.84
C GLN A 8 13.30 -0.07 12.17
N ASP A 9 12.51 -0.49 13.11
CA ASP A 9 13.04 -1.30 14.19
C ASP A 9 12.88 -2.79 13.78
N GLU A 10 13.56 -3.67 14.46
CA GLU A 10 13.54 -5.11 14.17
C GLU A 10 12.15 -5.76 14.42
N SER A 11 11.12 -4.98 14.76
CA SER A 11 9.78 -5.47 15.08
C SER A 11 8.91 -5.65 13.84
N CYS A 12 9.09 -4.83 12.82
CA CYS A 12 8.31 -4.93 11.59
C CYS A 12 9.11 -4.54 10.35
N ARG A 13 8.62 -4.98 9.20
CA ARG A 13 9.09 -4.52 7.89
C ARG A 13 7.93 -4.01 7.04
N VAL A 14 8.25 -3.12 6.11
CA VAL A 14 7.31 -2.59 5.14
C VAL A 14 7.20 -3.53 3.94
N VAL A 15 5.99 -3.75 3.49
CA VAL A 15 5.68 -4.50 2.26
C VAL A 15 4.91 -3.59 1.34
N GLU A 16 5.30 -3.51 0.08
CA GLU A 16 4.57 -2.83 -0.98
C GLU A 16 3.72 -3.82 -1.76
N LEU A 17 2.45 -3.50 -1.92
CA LEU A 17 1.49 -4.25 -2.73
C LEU A 17 0.92 -3.34 -3.80
N TYR A 18 0.87 -3.83 -5.02
CA TYR A 18 0.24 -3.15 -6.14
C TYR A 18 -0.94 -3.98 -6.65
N LEU A 19 -2.12 -3.38 -6.62
CA LEU A 19 -3.32 -3.90 -7.26
C LEU A 19 -3.60 -3.06 -8.50
N ALA A 20 -3.56 -3.67 -9.67
CA ALA A 20 -3.69 -2.97 -10.94
C ALA A 20 -4.82 -3.58 -11.78
N GLU A 21 -5.49 -2.75 -12.56
CA GLU A 21 -6.43 -3.21 -13.58
C GLU A 21 -5.69 -3.86 -14.77
N ASP A 22 -6.38 -4.72 -15.51
CA ASP A 22 -5.80 -5.52 -16.62
C ASP A 22 -5.06 -4.70 -17.69
N GLY A 23 -5.41 -3.42 -17.87
CA GLY A 23 -4.74 -2.52 -18.80
C GLY A 23 -3.42 -1.94 -18.31
N VAL A 24 -3.02 -2.21 -17.07
CA VAL A 24 -1.81 -1.66 -16.47
C VAL A 24 -0.74 -2.72 -16.34
N GLY A 25 0.42 -2.44 -16.95
CA GLY A 25 1.64 -3.19 -16.73
C GLY A 25 2.41 -2.63 -15.55
N LEU A 26 2.78 -3.49 -14.60
CA LEU A 26 3.66 -3.12 -13.49
C LEU A 26 5.11 -3.44 -13.86
N THR A 27 5.98 -2.45 -13.74
CA THR A 27 7.42 -2.58 -13.95
C THR A 27 8.17 -2.15 -12.69
N ASP A 28 9.47 -2.42 -12.62
CA ASP A 28 10.31 -2.06 -11.46
C ASP A 28 10.43 -0.54 -11.24
N THR A 29 10.01 0.27 -12.20
CA THR A 29 10.20 1.72 -12.15
C THR A 29 8.88 2.49 -12.10
N TRP A 30 7.91 2.13 -12.94
CA TRP A 30 6.66 2.88 -13.06
C TRP A 30 5.56 2.07 -13.74
N PRO A 31 4.29 2.20 -13.35
CA PRO A 31 3.17 1.61 -14.08
C PRO A 31 3.10 2.10 -15.53
N THR A 32 2.79 1.20 -16.45
CA THR A 32 2.61 1.49 -17.88
C THR A 32 1.19 1.17 -18.34
N GLY A 33 0.81 1.62 -19.53
CA GLY A 33 -0.52 1.33 -20.10
C GLY A 33 -1.60 2.27 -19.56
N ASP A 34 -2.82 1.75 -19.47
CA ASP A 34 -4.03 2.51 -19.11
C ASP A 34 -4.86 1.75 -18.07
N GLY A 35 -5.29 2.45 -17.03
CA GLY A 35 -6.12 1.88 -15.96
C GLY A 35 -5.85 2.48 -14.59
N ARG A 36 -6.29 1.78 -13.56
CA ARG A 36 -6.17 2.21 -12.17
C ARG A 36 -5.19 1.31 -11.42
N VAL A 37 -4.45 1.92 -10.50
CA VAL A 37 -3.51 1.24 -9.60
C VAL A 37 -3.81 1.67 -8.18
N LEU A 38 -3.80 0.73 -7.27
CA LEU A 38 -3.78 0.97 -5.84
C LEU A 38 -2.46 0.45 -5.30
N LYS A 39 -1.59 1.37 -4.89
CA LYS A 39 -0.36 1.07 -4.17
C LYS A 39 -0.67 1.05 -2.68
N VAL A 40 -0.29 -0.01 -1.98
CA VAL A 40 -0.48 -0.16 -0.53
C VAL A 40 0.86 -0.46 0.12
N GLU A 41 1.30 0.38 1.04
CA GLU A 41 2.44 0.11 1.91
C GLU A 41 1.94 -0.29 3.29
N PHE A 42 2.26 -1.50 3.75
CA PHE A 42 1.79 -2.02 5.03
C PHE A 42 2.88 -2.74 5.81
N PHE A 43 2.65 -2.90 7.11
CA PHE A 43 3.64 -3.44 8.04
C PHE A 43 3.27 -4.87 8.43
N VAL A 44 4.26 -5.76 8.35
CA VAL A 44 4.19 -7.15 8.81
C VAL A 44 5.27 -7.42 9.85
N GLU A 45 5.13 -8.52 10.59
CA GLU A 45 6.19 -9.00 11.47
C GLU A 45 7.50 -9.14 10.70
N TRP A 46 8.62 -8.79 11.33
CA TRP A 46 9.95 -8.88 10.70
C TRP A 46 10.25 -10.25 10.11
N ALA A 47 9.90 -11.30 10.85
CA ALA A 47 10.14 -12.69 10.45
C ALA A 47 9.13 -13.23 9.41
N THR A 48 8.16 -12.43 8.95
CA THR A 48 7.17 -12.89 7.98
C THR A 48 7.82 -13.24 6.64
N ASP A 49 7.62 -14.47 6.19
CA ASP A 49 7.97 -14.86 4.82
C ASP A 49 6.85 -14.44 3.86
N VAL A 50 7.02 -13.28 3.25
CA VAL A 50 6.03 -12.70 2.31
C VAL A 50 5.92 -13.48 1.00
N THR A 51 6.86 -14.38 0.70
CA THR A 51 6.74 -15.28 -0.46
C THR A 51 5.62 -16.31 -0.27
N GLN A 52 5.25 -16.56 0.98
CA GLN A 52 4.09 -17.37 1.35
C GLN A 52 2.77 -16.59 1.34
N GLY A 53 2.82 -15.33 0.93
CA GLY A 53 1.67 -14.42 0.84
C GLY A 53 1.52 -13.50 2.04
N ILE A 54 0.45 -12.71 2.01
CA ILE A 54 0.15 -11.73 3.06
C ILE A 54 -0.51 -12.43 4.24
N PRO A 55 -0.06 -12.22 5.49
CA PRO A 55 -0.73 -12.77 6.66
C PRO A 55 -2.20 -12.36 6.75
N ALA A 56 -3.07 -13.31 7.12
CA ALA A 56 -4.49 -13.02 7.35
C ALA A 56 -4.66 -12.06 8.52
N GLY A 57 -5.60 -11.12 8.38
CA GLY A 57 -5.87 -10.13 9.41
C GLY A 57 -6.46 -8.84 8.87
N THR A 58 -6.67 -7.89 9.75
CA THR A 58 -7.12 -6.54 9.40
C THR A 58 -5.97 -5.56 9.56
N TYR A 59 -5.65 -4.87 8.49
CA TYR A 59 -4.64 -3.83 8.41
C TYR A 59 -5.34 -2.48 8.38
N LYS A 60 -4.88 -1.53 9.20
CA LYS A 60 -5.50 -0.21 9.34
C LYS A 60 -4.55 0.90 8.90
N VAL A 61 -5.06 1.83 8.11
CA VAL A 61 -4.29 3.01 7.72
C VAL A 61 -3.94 3.84 8.95
N VAL A 62 -2.65 4.16 9.09
CA VAL A 62 -2.08 4.97 10.15
C VAL A 62 -1.78 6.34 9.59
N ALA A 63 -2.40 7.36 10.20
CA ALA A 63 -2.18 8.73 9.78
C ALA A 63 -0.74 9.19 10.06
N ARG A 64 -0.24 10.08 9.21
CA ARG A 64 1.02 10.76 9.43
C ARG A 64 0.85 11.89 10.43
N ASP A 65 1.91 12.19 11.14
CA ASP A 65 2.01 13.41 11.91
C ASP A 65 1.95 14.64 10.98
N GLU A 66 1.14 15.63 11.32
CA GLU A 66 0.89 16.77 10.42
C GLU A 66 2.12 17.68 10.27
N GLU A 67 2.95 17.78 11.28
CA GLU A 67 4.14 18.65 11.29
C GLU A 67 5.33 17.96 10.61
N SER A 68 5.72 16.79 11.09
CA SER A 68 6.87 16.05 10.57
C SER A 68 6.60 15.32 9.25
N LYS A 69 5.32 15.09 8.92
CA LYS A 69 4.85 14.23 7.81
C LYS A 69 5.30 12.78 7.94
N GLY A 70 5.91 12.41 9.04
CA GLY A 70 6.30 11.05 9.37
C GLY A 70 5.16 10.22 9.94
N ILE A 71 5.32 8.91 9.97
CA ILE A 71 4.46 8.03 10.76
C ILE A 71 5.07 7.93 12.16
N PRO A 72 4.32 8.28 13.21
CA PRO A 72 4.82 8.15 14.57
C PRO A 72 5.29 6.72 14.85
N ARG A 73 6.43 6.59 15.54
CA ARG A 73 7.13 5.31 15.73
C ARG A 73 6.25 4.24 16.41
N GLU A 74 5.38 4.63 17.31
CA GLU A 74 4.44 3.75 17.99
C GLU A 74 3.41 3.09 17.08
N PHE A 75 3.25 3.62 15.85
CA PHE A 75 2.36 3.07 14.82
C PHE A 75 3.08 2.25 13.77
N LEU A 76 4.42 2.23 13.75
CA LEU A 76 5.23 1.36 12.90
C LEU A 76 5.25 -0.06 13.47
N LYS A 77 4.13 -0.76 13.34
CA LYS A 77 3.92 -2.10 13.87
C LYS A 77 3.08 -2.96 12.94
N PRO A 78 3.18 -4.29 13.02
CA PRO A 78 2.38 -5.20 12.23
C PRO A 78 0.87 -4.88 12.29
N GLY A 79 0.20 -4.96 11.13
CA GLY A 79 -1.21 -4.60 11.00
C GLY A 79 -1.46 -3.11 10.66
N GLY A 80 -0.43 -2.29 10.59
CA GLY A 80 -0.52 -0.91 10.11
C GLY A 80 -0.39 -0.83 8.59
N ILE A 81 -0.96 0.23 7.99
CA ILE A 81 -0.78 0.65 6.61
C ILE A 81 -0.28 2.08 6.63
N ALA A 82 0.80 2.38 5.92
CA ALA A 82 1.31 3.73 5.80
C ALA A 82 0.36 4.59 4.96
N SER A 83 -0.18 5.67 5.53
CA SER A 83 -0.89 6.69 4.74
C SER A 83 0.02 7.32 3.69
N GLY A 84 -0.56 7.83 2.61
CA GLY A 84 0.21 8.47 1.54
C GLY A 84 1.03 9.66 2.04
N TYR A 85 2.25 9.83 1.54
CA TYR A 85 3.07 11.00 1.86
C TYR A 85 2.50 12.23 1.13
N PRO A 86 2.40 13.41 1.78
CA PRO A 86 1.69 14.55 1.21
C PRO A 86 2.35 15.19 -0.02
N ASN A 87 3.58 14.85 -0.34
CA ASN A 87 4.27 15.35 -1.51
C ASN A 87 4.43 14.26 -2.56
N VAL A 88 3.97 14.53 -3.77
CA VAL A 88 4.19 13.65 -4.92
C VAL A 88 5.47 14.11 -5.61
N PHE A 89 6.54 13.35 -5.42
CA PHE A 89 7.76 13.49 -6.21
C PHE A 89 7.73 12.46 -7.35
N THR A 90 8.88 12.01 -7.77
CA THR A 90 9.01 11.01 -8.85
C THR A 90 8.45 9.64 -8.48
N TYR A 91 8.25 9.35 -7.20
CA TYR A 91 7.71 8.08 -6.71
C TYR A 91 6.83 8.32 -5.49
N PRO A 92 5.51 8.02 -5.54
CA PRO A 92 4.61 8.18 -4.40
C PRO A 92 4.97 7.22 -3.26
N GLN A 93 5.15 7.78 -2.06
CA GLN A 93 5.43 7.00 -0.85
C GLN A 93 4.16 6.82 -0.02
N GLY A 94 4.05 5.67 0.66
CA GLY A 94 2.85 5.29 1.37
C GLY A 94 1.77 4.75 0.43
N THR A 95 0.53 4.84 0.84
CA THR A 95 -0.62 4.26 0.13
C THR A 95 -1.29 5.30 -0.77
N TRP A 96 -1.45 4.96 -2.05
CA TRP A 96 -1.97 5.83 -3.08
C TRP A 96 -2.92 5.09 -4.03
N TYR A 97 -3.97 5.79 -4.45
CA TYR A 97 -4.76 5.45 -5.62
C TYR A 97 -4.30 6.30 -6.79
N GLU A 98 -4.10 5.68 -7.94
CA GLU A 98 -3.56 6.33 -9.14
C GLU A 98 -4.35 5.89 -10.37
N LYS A 99 -4.57 6.83 -11.28
CA LYS A 99 -5.09 6.55 -12.62
C LYS A 99 -4.01 6.85 -13.65
N ILE A 100 -3.65 5.82 -14.39
CA ILE A 100 -2.60 5.85 -15.41
C ILE A 100 -3.25 5.95 -16.78
N SER A 101 -2.68 6.79 -17.66
CA SER A 101 -3.04 6.82 -19.07
C SER A 101 -1.80 7.05 -19.92
N ASN A 102 -1.59 6.17 -20.89
CA ASN A 102 -0.38 6.11 -21.71
C ASN A 102 0.91 6.09 -20.86
N GLY A 103 0.93 5.29 -19.80
CA GLY A 103 2.05 5.19 -18.87
C GLY A 103 2.32 6.47 -18.05
N THR A 104 1.38 7.39 -18.00
CA THR A 104 1.49 8.64 -17.26
C THR A 104 0.40 8.73 -16.21
N MET A 105 0.74 9.06 -14.97
CA MET A 105 -0.23 9.33 -13.91
C MET A 105 -1.03 10.60 -14.25
N LYS A 106 -2.35 10.46 -14.36
CA LYS A 106 -3.28 11.55 -14.71
C LYS A 106 -4.04 12.07 -13.52
N GLU A 107 -4.45 11.15 -12.66
CA GLU A 107 -5.19 11.45 -11.44
C GLU A 107 -4.60 10.62 -10.32
N TYR A 108 -4.59 11.15 -9.13
CA TYR A 108 -4.13 10.42 -7.95
C TYR A 108 -4.84 10.90 -6.70
N ALA A 109 -4.99 10.01 -5.74
CA ALA A 109 -5.48 10.32 -4.42
C ALA A 109 -4.60 9.70 -3.35
N ARG A 110 -4.18 10.51 -2.41
CA ARG A 110 -3.46 10.07 -1.22
C ARG A 110 -4.46 9.40 -0.27
N ILE A 111 -4.17 8.18 0.16
CA ILE A 111 -4.97 7.48 1.15
C ILE A 111 -4.56 7.93 2.56
N ASP A 112 -5.54 8.29 3.37
CA ASP A 112 -5.32 8.84 4.72
C ASP A 112 -6.12 8.09 5.81
N GLY A 113 -6.98 7.16 5.41
CA GLY A 113 -7.79 6.37 6.33
C GLY A 113 -8.33 5.07 5.73
N GLY A 114 -8.97 4.27 6.57
CA GLY A 114 -9.63 3.04 6.17
C GLY A 114 -8.87 1.77 6.53
N THR A 115 -9.29 0.66 5.92
CA THR A 115 -8.80 -0.68 6.26
C THR A 115 -8.63 -1.56 5.03
N MET A 116 -7.72 -2.53 5.14
CA MET A 116 -7.61 -3.69 4.27
C MET A 116 -7.74 -4.95 5.13
N THR A 117 -8.68 -5.82 4.80
CA THR A 117 -8.80 -7.13 5.43
C THR A 117 -8.28 -8.20 4.48
N VAL A 118 -7.42 -9.06 4.99
CA VAL A 118 -6.86 -10.22 4.27
C VAL A 118 -7.48 -11.48 4.85
N ALA A 119 -8.22 -12.22 4.04
CA ALA A 119 -8.69 -13.57 4.33
C ALA A 119 -7.86 -14.57 3.53
N ARG A 120 -7.58 -15.73 4.11
CA ARG A 120 -6.88 -16.83 3.46
C ARG A 120 -7.70 -18.12 3.53
N ASP A 121 -7.74 -18.82 2.41
CA ASP A 121 -8.28 -20.19 2.31
C ASP A 121 -7.24 -21.03 1.54
N GLY A 122 -6.40 -21.76 2.26
CA GLY A 122 -5.21 -22.39 1.71
C GLY A 122 -4.28 -21.36 1.06
N ASP A 123 -4.03 -21.52 -0.24
CA ASP A 123 -3.20 -20.62 -1.02
C ASP A 123 -3.95 -19.40 -1.56
N LYS A 124 -5.28 -19.39 -1.45
CA LYS A 124 -6.10 -18.29 -1.93
C LYS A 124 -6.11 -17.13 -0.93
N HIS A 125 -5.81 -15.94 -1.43
CA HIS A 125 -5.94 -14.68 -0.70
C HIS A 125 -7.14 -13.90 -1.21
N THR A 126 -7.92 -13.34 -0.29
CA THR A 126 -8.98 -12.38 -0.60
C THR A 126 -8.72 -11.11 0.18
N LEU A 127 -8.50 -10.01 -0.54
CA LEU A 127 -8.28 -8.69 0.01
C LEU A 127 -9.60 -7.91 -0.12
N THR A 128 -10.11 -7.42 1.00
CA THR A 128 -11.26 -6.50 1.03
C THR A 128 -10.78 -5.16 1.53
N ILE A 129 -10.93 -4.13 0.70
CA ILE A 129 -10.38 -2.79 0.92
C ILE A 129 -11.51 -1.79 0.98
N ASP A 130 -11.50 -0.94 2.00
CA ASP A 130 -12.26 0.29 2.10
C ASP A 130 -11.35 1.39 2.62
N PHE A 131 -10.76 2.13 1.69
CA PHE A 131 -9.87 3.25 1.98
C PHE A 131 -10.57 4.57 1.78
N ILE A 132 -10.08 5.60 2.46
CA ILE A 132 -10.57 6.97 2.42
C ILE A 132 -9.40 7.86 2.03
N ASP A 133 -9.64 8.77 1.10
CA ASP A 133 -8.64 9.76 0.69
C ASP A 133 -8.47 10.89 1.72
N CYS A 134 -7.51 11.78 1.43
CA CYS A 134 -7.17 12.89 2.32
C CYS A 134 -8.07 14.12 2.18
N ASP A 135 -9.08 14.12 1.31
CA ASP A 135 -10.03 15.23 1.19
C ASP A 135 -11.04 15.18 2.35
N LYS A 136 -10.72 15.91 3.43
CA LYS A 136 -11.58 15.95 4.63
C LYS A 136 -12.94 16.63 4.39
N ALA A 137 -13.06 17.48 3.36
CA ALA A 137 -14.29 18.17 3.04
C ALA A 137 -15.23 17.32 2.19
N HIS A 138 -14.66 16.53 1.29
CA HIS A 138 -15.39 15.64 0.38
C HIS A 138 -14.68 14.29 0.29
N PRO A 139 -14.72 13.47 1.35
CA PRO A 139 -13.98 12.22 1.38
C PRO A 139 -14.48 11.24 0.30
N HIS A 140 -13.55 10.74 -0.50
CA HIS A 140 -13.84 9.69 -1.48
C HIS A 140 -13.36 8.35 -0.94
N HIS A 141 -14.11 7.31 -1.29
CA HIS A 141 -13.78 5.94 -0.92
C HIS A 141 -13.20 5.17 -2.10
N VAL A 142 -12.13 4.44 -1.84
CA VAL A 142 -11.60 3.42 -2.74
C VAL A 142 -12.00 2.06 -2.16
N ARG A 143 -13.04 1.45 -2.76
CA ARG A 143 -13.58 0.16 -2.34
C ARG A 143 -13.32 -0.88 -3.40
N THR A 144 -12.69 -1.98 -3.02
CA THR A 144 -12.45 -3.10 -3.92
C THR A 144 -12.32 -4.41 -3.15
N THR A 145 -12.61 -5.50 -3.84
CA THR A 145 -12.27 -6.84 -3.41
C THR A 145 -11.42 -7.48 -4.49
N TYR A 146 -10.29 -8.02 -4.09
CA TYR A 146 -9.35 -8.70 -4.96
C TYR A 146 -9.11 -10.11 -4.45
N SER A 147 -9.05 -11.09 -5.34
CA SER A 147 -8.82 -12.47 -4.96
C SER A 147 -7.82 -13.11 -5.91
N GLN A 148 -6.79 -13.73 -5.36
CA GLN A 148 -5.72 -14.38 -6.11
C GLN A 148 -5.16 -15.56 -5.32
N ASP A 149 -4.73 -16.59 -6.05
CA ASP A 149 -3.94 -17.67 -5.49
C ASP A 149 -2.47 -17.22 -5.31
N THR A 150 -1.77 -17.81 -4.34
CA THR A 150 -0.32 -17.56 -4.18
C THR A 150 0.47 -18.14 -5.39
N PRO A 151 1.60 -17.52 -5.77
CA PRO A 151 2.20 -16.38 -5.10
C PRO A 151 1.55 -15.05 -5.48
N ILE A 152 1.31 -14.21 -4.49
CA ILE A 152 1.09 -12.80 -4.74
C ILE A 152 2.47 -12.22 -5.08
N ASN A 153 2.60 -11.60 -6.26
CA ASN A 153 3.83 -10.90 -6.60
C ASN A 153 3.99 -9.68 -5.69
N VAL A 154 4.78 -9.84 -4.65
CA VAL A 154 5.17 -8.74 -3.77
C VAL A 154 6.44 -8.12 -4.34
N PHE A 155 6.32 -6.95 -4.94
CA PHE A 155 7.47 -6.18 -5.38
C PHE A 155 8.09 -5.47 -4.16
N GLY A 156 9.36 -5.77 -3.90
CA GLY A 156 10.15 -5.02 -2.95
C GLY A 156 9.89 -5.36 -1.48
N SER A 157 10.65 -6.30 -0.93
CA SER A 157 10.99 -6.25 0.49
C SER A 157 12.29 -5.46 0.60
N HIS A 158 12.23 -4.22 1.03
CA HIS A 158 13.45 -3.53 1.45
C HIS A 158 13.83 -4.04 2.84
N PRO A 159 15.08 -4.54 3.01
CA PRO A 159 15.59 -4.89 4.31
C PRO A 159 15.80 -3.68 5.21
#